data_1c8724df5da32b5724c166ad727da43c
#
_entry.id   1c8724df5da32b5724c166ad727da43c
#
_cell.length_a   1.000
_cell.length_b   1.000
_cell.length_c   1.000
_cell.angle_alpha   90.00
_cell.angle_beta   90.00
_cell.angle_gamma   90.00
#
_symmetry.space_group_name_H-M   'P 1'
#
loop_
_entity.id
_entity.type
_entity.pdbx_description
1 polymer ?
#
loop_
_entity_poly.entity_id
_entity_poly.type
_entity_poly.pdbx_seq_one_letter_code
_entity_poly.pdbx_strand_id
1 'polypeptide(L)'
;MALLERSRWYDMARSTNWTPTYVQEEDIFPPDMSDVFGLGMDVWDQYDEPYKVSFRDYVRVQREKDTAAYAVKEALSRSDYYDKAEPGWMTILKSHYGGVVTVEFASASTQARMGRFGKGGGMRNMGAFGSLDEIRHTQTQLVFAHEHLQRGRDPEQFAWAQYGNRTNNWVNLSVRHTFEDIEHTRCAAATAIMTSVFEVTFTNLQFIALAADATKAGDHVFAQLIQSIQSDEARHAQIGMEVMRLMIRAGRKAEVQKLVDISFWRNWRAFAALTGLAMDYYTPLERREHSFKEFMEEWVIAQFDRSLGDLGLERPWYWDIFLDELKWFHHGQHLGVWLLPNTVWWNPPAGVTPAERDWLEQQYPGWNETFGRCWDVITKNVLDGNREKIQLEIFPIICHMSNLAITGIPGDRFRIRDYYLDYEGRRYHFGSEVDRWIFLQEPARYKDYRNILDRYLDGTIQPPTNEGFLQYMALDEKSWGRDAHDYQWADKFPREHRTS
;
A
#
# COMPACT_ATOMS: atom_id res chain seq x y z
N MET A 1 45.43 -2.85 12.97
CA MET A 1 44.91 -1.76 12.08
C MET A 1 43.60 -1.31 12.66
N ALA A 2 43.44 -0.05 13.04
CA ALA A 2 42.18 0.48 13.53
C ALA A 2 41.18 0.48 12.36
N LEU A 3 39.96 -0.02 12.60
CA LEU A 3 38.91 0.03 11.60
C LEU A 3 38.33 1.45 11.54
N LEU A 4 38.02 1.90 10.33
CA LEU A 4 37.36 3.19 10.16
C LEU A 4 35.95 3.15 10.77
N GLU A 5 35.56 4.24 11.41
CA GLU A 5 34.19 4.43 11.90
C GLU A 5 33.19 4.58 10.75
N ARG A 6 31.92 4.28 11.02
CA ARG A 6 30.85 4.34 10.03
C ARG A 6 30.74 5.70 9.34
N SER A 7 30.77 6.79 10.10
CA SER A 7 30.73 8.14 9.55
C SER A 7 31.91 8.41 8.61
N ARG A 8 33.08 7.92 8.94
CA ARG A 8 34.27 8.08 8.09
C ARG A 8 34.14 7.35 6.76
N TRP A 9 33.59 6.13 6.77
CA TRP A 9 33.28 5.41 5.54
C TRP A 9 32.26 6.14 4.67
N TYR A 10 31.23 6.72 5.29
CA TYR A 10 30.24 7.52 4.59
C TYR A 10 30.85 8.77 3.94
N ASP A 11 31.68 9.51 4.68
CA ASP A 11 32.39 10.70 4.16
C ASP A 11 33.26 10.35 2.95
N MET A 12 33.93 9.20 2.99
CA MET A 12 34.69 8.71 1.85
C MET A 12 33.80 8.39 0.65
N ALA A 13 32.69 7.71 0.84
CA ALA A 13 31.73 7.41 -0.22
C ALA A 13 31.12 8.68 -0.82
N ARG A 14 30.76 9.64 0.02
CA ARG A 14 30.22 10.93 -0.41
C ARG A 14 31.24 11.74 -1.23
N SER A 15 32.51 11.68 -0.87
CA SER A 15 33.58 12.41 -1.57
C SER A 15 34.00 11.79 -2.91
N THR A 16 33.42 10.66 -3.31
CA THR A 16 33.73 10.04 -4.63
C THR A 16 33.02 10.70 -5.81
N ASN A 17 32.21 11.73 -5.56
CA ASN A 17 31.58 12.50 -6.63
C ASN A 17 32.62 13.31 -7.43
N TRP A 18 32.34 13.57 -8.69
CA TRP A 18 33.24 14.33 -9.56
C TRP A 18 32.46 15.27 -10.48
N THR A 19 33.11 16.31 -10.95
CA THR A 19 32.59 17.17 -12.01
C THR A 19 32.96 16.57 -13.38
N PRO A 20 32.04 16.46 -14.33
CA PRO A 20 32.33 15.99 -15.69
C PRO A 20 33.39 16.83 -16.36
N THR A 21 34.28 16.22 -17.15
CA THR A 21 35.42 16.90 -17.81
C THR A 21 35.25 17.07 -19.32
N TYR A 22 34.56 16.14 -19.99
CA TYR A 22 34.40 16.19 -21.45
C TYR A 22 32.97 15.88 -21.93
N VAL A 23 32.09 15.43 -21.04
CA VAL A 23 30.66 15.30 -21.30
C VAL A 23 29.93 16.41 -20.55
N GLN A 24 28.71 16.74 -20.98
CA GLN A 24 27.89 17.69 -20.24
C GLN A 24 27.31 17.03 -18.98
N GLU A 25 27.08 17.82 -17.93
CA GLU A 25 26.50 17.31 -16.70
C GLU A 25 25.14 16.66 -16.98
N GLU A 26 24.33 17.22 -17.85
CA GLU A 26 23.00 16.74 -18.24
C GLU A 26 23.03 15.39 -18.97
N ASP A 27 24.16 14.99 -19.57
CA ASP A 27 24.33 13.65 -20.16
C ASP A 27 24.49 12.59 -19.08
N ILE A 28 25.05 12.96 -17.93
CA ILE A 28 25.23 12.06 -16.78
C ILE A 28 24.01 12.09 -15.86
N PHE A 29 23.48 13.28 -15.65
CA PHE A 29 22.35 13.57 -14.77
C PHE A 29 21.23 14.28 -15.54
N PRO A 30 20.49 13.58 -16.42
CA PRO A 30 19.38 14.18 -17.15
C PRO A 30 18.38 14.83 -16.18
N PRO A 31 17.95 16.09 -16.39
CA PRO A 31 17.11 16.82 -15.45
C PRO A 31 15.81 16.08 -15.08
N ASP A 32 15.16 15.44 -16.05
CA ASP A 32 13.93 14.67 -15.85
C ASP A 32 14.13 13.42 -14.97
N MET A 33 15.36 12.92 -14.86
CA MET A 33 15.69 11.75 -14.04
C MET A 33 16.38 12.11 -12.72
N SER A 34 17.07 13.24 -12.67
CA SER A 34 17.88 13.62 -11.51
C SER A 34 17.21 14.67 -10.65
N ASP A 35 16.99 15.85 -11.23
CA ASP A 35 16.53 17.04 -10.52
C ASP A 35 15.81 18.00 -11.46
N VAL A 36 14.48 17.88 -11.54
CA VAL A 36 13.63 18.80 -12.33
C VAL A 36 13.53 20.19 -11.70
N PHE A 37 14.03 20.39 -10.47
CA PHE A 37 13.98 21.67 -9.76
C PHE A 37 15.14 22.60 -10.10
N GLY A 38 16.13 22.08 -10.81
CA GLY A 38 17.26 22.87 -11.32
C GLY A 38 18.27 23.30 -10.28
N LEU A 39 18.49 22.49 -9.24
CA LEU A 39 19.51 22.77 -8.21
C LEU A 39 20.91 22.41 -8.74
N GLY A 40 21.90 23.24 -8.42
CA GLY A 40 23.29 22.98 -8.77
C GLY A 40 23.91 21.83 -7.97
N MET A 41 25.02 21.28 -8.48
CA MET A 41 25.80 20.25 -7.78
C MET A 41 26.28 20.71 -6.40
N ASP A 42 26.62 22.00 -6.25
CA ASP A 42 27.03 22.62 -4.99
C ASP A 42 25.98 22.52 -3.89
N VAL A 43 24.68 22.54 -4.26
CA VAL A 43 23.58 22.27 -3.32
C VAL A 43 23.51 20.78 -2.99
N TRP A 44 23.58 19.91 -3.99
CA TRP A 44 23.49 18.47 -3.78
C TRP A 44 24.68 17.87 -3.04
N ASP A 45 25.85 18.46 -3.14
CA ASP A 45 27.05 18.07 -2.38
C ASP A 45 26.90 18.35 -0.86
N GLN A 46 25.92 19.16 -0.47
CA GLN A 46 25.57 19.39 0.95
C GLN A 46 24.66 18.29 1.53
N TYR A 47 24.23 17.33 0.73
CA TYR A 47 23.43 16.22 1.23
C TYR A 47 24.18 15.43 2.30
N ASP A 48 23.62 15.34 3.50
CA ASP A 48 24.22 14.66 4.65
C ASP A 48 23.19 13.79 5.39
N GLU A 49 23.15 12.53 4.98
CA GLU A 49 22.19 11.55 5.51
C GLU A 49 22.59 11.13 6.93
N PRO A 50 21.65 11.15 7.91
CA PRO A 50 21.98 10.90 9.33
C PRO A 50 22.45 9.47 9.63
N TYR A 51 22.02 8.48 8.89
CA TYR A 51 22.32 7.07 9.16
C TYR A 51 23.75 6.68 8.81
N LYS A 52 24.36 7.28 7.79
CA LYS A 52 25.76 7.09 7.39
C LYS A 52 26.17 5.62 7.28
N VAL A 53 25.45 4.84 6.46
CA VAL A 53 25.67 3.40 6.33
C VAL A 53 26.98 3.12 5.63
N SER A 54 27.84 2.27 6.22
CA SER A 54 28.97 1.65 5.54
C SER A 54 28.61 0.25 5.04
N PHE A 55 29.20 -0.18 3.93
CA PHE A 55 28.93 -1.52 3.37
C PHE A 55 29.19 -2.65 4.39
N ARG A 56 30.25 -2.53 5.18
CA ARG A 56 30.58 -3.50 6.21
C ARG A 56 29.49 -3.60 7.29
N ASP A 57 29.03 -2.47 7.80
CA ASP A 57 27.98 -2.45 8.82
C ASP A 57 26.65 -2.92 8.25
N TYR A 58 26.35 -2.54 7.00
CA TYR A 58 25.19 -3.00 6.28
C TYR A 58 25.11 -4.53 6.24
N VAL A 59 26.16 -5.18 5.71
CA VAL A 59 26.22 -6.64 5.61
C VAL A 59 26.07 -7.33 6.98
N ARG A 60 26.71 -6.79 8.01
CA ARG A 60 26.61 -7.35 9.37
C ARG A 60 25.18 -7.25 9.91
N VAL A 61 24.57 -6.09 9.80
CA VAL A 61 23.20 -5.85 10.31
C VAL A 61 22.19 -6.72 9.57
N GLN A 62 22.24 -6.77 8.24
CA GLN A 62 21.32 -7.58 7.47
C GLN A 62 21.47 -9.09 7.78
N ARG A 63 22.71 -9.57 7.95
CA ARG A 63 22.94 -10.95 8.38
C ARG A 63 22.31 -11.26 9.75
N GLU A 64 22.44 -10.34 10.70
CA GLU A 64 21.86 -10.51 12.05
C GLU A 64 20.32 -10.58 11.97
N LYS A 65 19.69 -9.70 11.19
CA LYS A 65 18.25 -9.70 10.96
C LYS A 65 17.75 -10.99 10.30
N ASP A 66 18.41 -11.43 9.23
CA ASP A 66 18.03 -12.65 8.53
C ASP A 66 18.18 -13.87 9.43
N THR A 67 19.27 -13.96 10.20
CA THR A 67 19.47 -15.05 11.15
C THR A 67 18.30 -15.13 12.14
N ALA A 68 17.84 -14.01 12.68
CA ALA A 68 16.72 -13.97 13.63
C ALA A 68 15.39 -14.35 12.95
N ALA A 69 15.09 -13.77 11.78
CA ALA A 69 13.83 -14.01 11.07
C ALA A 69 13.71 -15.47 10.60
N TYR A 70 14.75 -16.03 9.99
CA TYR A 70 14.76 -17.41 9.53
C TYR A 70 14.75 -18.42 10.67
N ALA A 71 15.35 -18.12 11.82
CA ALA A 71 15.28 -19.00 12.99
C ALA A 71 13.84 -19.13 13.52
N VAL A 72 13.09 -18.05 13.60
CA VAL A 72 11.67 -18.08 14.00
C VAL A 72 10.83 -18.81 12.95
N LYS A 73 11.05 -18.54 11.67
CA LYS A 73 10.39 -19.25 10.57
C LYS A 73 10.61 -20.78 10.67
N GLU A 74 11.85 -21.22 10.85
CA GLU A 74 12.18 -22.64 10.95
C GLU A 74 11.53 -23.30 12.18
N ALA A 75 11.45 -22.58 13.30
CA ALA A 75 10.79 -23.09 14.50
C ALA A 75 9.27 -23.31 14.27
N LEU A 76 8.57 -22.33 13.68
CA LEU A 76 7.13 -22.42 13.41
C LEU A 76 6.80 -23.36 12.26
N SER A 77 7.71 -23.56 11.30
CA SER A 77 7.50 -24.52 10.21
C SER A 77 7.34 -25.97 10.72
N ARG A 78 7.75 -26.25 11.94
CA ARG A 78 7.59 -27.55 12.62
C ARG A 78 6.37 -27.62 13.54
N SER A 79 5.59 -26.55 13.61
CA SER A 79 4.37 -26.48 14.43
C SER A 79 3.12 -26.74 13.58
N ASP A 80 1.97 -26.80 14.22
CA ASP A 80 0.66 -26.90 13.60
C ASP A 80 0.02 -25.52 13.32
N TYR A 81 0.78 -24.45 13.44
CA TYR A 81 0.31 -23.07 13.26
C TYR A 81 -0.41 -22.88 11.92
N TYR A 82 0.19 -23.32 10.82
CA TYR A 82 -0.35 -23.16 9.47
C TYR A 82 -1.70 -23.87 9.25
N ASP A 83 -1.96 -24.91 10.04
CA ASP A 83 -3.22 -25.67 10.01
C ASP A 83 -4.32 -25.02 10.87
N LYS A 84 -3.92 -24.23 11.87
CA LYS A 84 -4.84 -23.67 12.88
C LYS A 84 -5.06 -22.17 12.79
N ALA A 85 -4.31 -21.46 11.94
CA ALA A 85 -4.47 -20.03 11.78
C ALA A 85 -5.92 -19.65 11.42
N GLU A 86 -6.41 -18.59 12.04
CA GLU A 86 -7.78 -18.13 11.83
C GLU A 86 -8.02 -17.61 10.41
N PRO A 87 -9.22 -17.82 9.83
CA PRO A 87 -9.51 -17.40 8.45
C PRO A 87 -9.33 -15.91 8.20
N GLY A 88 -9.67 -15.06 9.15
CA GLY A 88 -9.44 -13.61 9.06
C GLY A 88 -7.96 -13.29 8.96
N TRP A 89 -7.14 -13.87 9.84
CA TRP A 89 -5.69 -13.70 9.81
C TRP A 89 -5.08 -14.20 8.49
N MET A 90 -5.55 -15.35 7.99
CA MET A 90 -5.13 -15.88 6.68
C MET A 90 -5.47 -14.92 5.54
N THR A 91 -6.58 -14.18 5.62
CA THR A 91 -6.93 -13.14 4.64
C THR A 91 -5.93 -11.99 4.67
N ILE A 92 -5.49 -11.56 5.85
CA ILE A 92 -4.44 -10.55 6.00
C ILE A 92 -3.16 -11.00 5.32
N LEU A 93 -2.72 -12.23 5.60
CA LEU A 93 -1.48 -12.78 5.01
C LEU A 93 -1.57 -12.87 3.48
N LYS A 94 -2.71 -13.33 2.93
CA LYS A 94 -2.92 -13.38 1.47
C LYS A 94 -2.87 -11.99 0.84
N SER A 95 -3.53 -11.01 1.47
CA SER A 95 -3.53 -9.63 1.03
C SER A 95 -2.14 -9.01 1.06
N HIS A 96 -1.41 -9.20 2.17
CA HIS A 96 -0.05 -8.73 2.33
C HIS A 96 0.90 -9.34 1.30
N TYR A 97 1.02 -10.65 1.26
CA TYR A 97 1.94 -11.33 0.34
C TYR A 97 1.55 -11.17 -1.13
N GLY A 98 0.26 -10.94 -1.42
CA GLY A 98 -0.22 -10.65 -2.77
C GLY A 98 0.08 -9.23 -3.25
N GLY A 99 0.09 -8.27 -2.34
CA GLY A 99 0.27 -6.85 -2.65
C GLY A 99 1.70 -6.35 -2.39
N VAL A 100 2.17 -6.49 -1.16
CA VAL A 100 3.38 -5.81 -0.67
C VAL A 100 4.65 -6.32 -1.35
N VAL A 101 4.77 -7.60 -1.66
CA VAL A 101 5.94 -8.15 -2.38
C VAL A 101 6.23 -7.41 -3.69
N THR A 102 5.19 -7.04 -4.43
CA THR A 102 5.37 -6.29 -5.69
C THR A 102 5.75 -4.84 -5.42
N VAL A 103 5.23 -4.24 -4.34
CA VAL A 103 5.62 -2.89 -3.90
C VAL A 103 7.11 -2.84 -3.62
N GLU A 104 7.62 -3.75 -2.81
CA GLU A 104 9.04 -3.83 -2.45
C GLU A 104 9.93 -3.93 -3.70
N PHE A 105 9.52 -4.76 -4.68
CA PHE A 105 10.29 -4.88 -5.92
C PHE A 105 10.27 -3.59 -6.76
N ALA A 106 9.15 -2.88 -6.83
CA ALA A 106 9.07 -1.58 -7.48
C ALA A 106 9.92 -0.53 -6.73
N SER A 107 9.90 -0.59 -5.40
CA SER A 107 10.75 0.26 -4.54
C SER A 107 12.24 0.00 -4.78
N ALA A 108 12.64 -1.27 -5.02
CA ALA A 108 14.02 -1.60 -5.36
C ALA A 108 14.51 -0.87 -6.62
N SER A 109 13.70 -0.84 -7.68
CA SER A 109 14.05 -0.12 -8.91
C SER A 109 14.05 1.39 -8.72
N THR A 110 13.15 1.89 -7.88
CA THR A 110 13.07 3.31 -7.50
C THR A 110 14.29 3.77 -6.72
N GLN A 111 14.72 2.99 -5.74
CA GLN A 111 15.95 3.25 -4.97
C GLN A 111 17.21 3.16 -5.86
N ALA A 112 17.25 2.18 -6.78
CA ALA A 112 18.33 2.06 -7.76
C ALA A 112 18.43 3.31 -8.65
N ARG A 113 17.31 3.93 -9.02
CA ARG A 113 17.27 5.19 -9.76
C ARG A 113 17.89 6.32 -8.94
N MET A 114 17.59 6.43 -7.65
CA MET A 114 18.27 7.39 -6.78
C MET A 114 19.78 7.13 -6.71
N GLY A 115 20.18 5.85 -6.65
CA GLY A 115 21.58 5.45 -6.70
C GLY A 115 22.29 5.81 -8.02
N ARG A 116 21.58 5.82 -9.15
CA ARG A 116 22.14 6.15 -10.46
C ARG A 116 22.09 7.65 -10.78
N PHE A 117 20.99 8.32 -10.49
CA PHE A 117 20.70 9.67 -10.96
C PHE A 117 20.69 10.73 -9.86
N GLY A 118 20.85 10.37 -8.60
CA GLY A 118 21.06 11.33 -7.53
C GLY A 118 22.34 12.12 -7.77
N LYS A 119 22.25 13.46 -7.75
CA LYS A 119 23.43 14.32 -8.01
C LYS A 119 24.44 14.26 -6.88
N GLY A 120 24.01 14.25 -5.62
CA GLY A 120 24.91 14.17 -4.48
C GLY A 120 25.47 12.75 -4.26
N GLY A 121 26.77 12.64 -4.00
CA GLY A 121 27.43 11.34 -3.72
C GLY A 121 26.82 10.60 -2.53
N GLY A 122 26.40 11.32 -1.48
CA GLY A 122 25.71 10.73 -0.32
C GLY A 122 24.34 10.16 -0.67
N MET A 123 23.56 10.87 -1.49
CA MET A 123 22.26 10.40 -1.96
C MET A 123 22.40 9.12 -2.80
N ARG A 124 23.39 9.08 -3.69
CA ARG A 124 23.66 7.88 -4.50
C ARG A 124 24.05 6.68 -3.64
N ASN A 125 24.89 6.90 -2.63
CA ASN A 125 25.29 5.85 -1.70
C ASN A 125 24.07 5.28 -0.96
N MET A 126 23.18 6.14 -0.46
CA MET A 126 21.97 5.71 0.25
C MET A 126 20.97 5.02 -0.67
N GLY A 127 20.73 5.54 -1.88
CA GLY A 127 19.86 4.89 -2.86
C GLY A 127 20.34 3.50 -3.25
N ALA A 128 21.66 3.29 -3.35
CA ALA A 128 22.22 1.96 -3.61
C ALA A 128 21.94 0.97 -2.47
N PHE A 129 22.10 1.35 -1.21
CA PHE A 129 21.76 0.51 -0.07
C PHE A 129 20.25 0.27 0.02
N GLY A 130 19.43 1.30 -0.19
CA GLY A 130 17.98 1.15 -0.22
C GLY A 130 17.53 0.13 -1.27
N SER A 131 18.11 0.14 -2.47
CA SER A 131 17.80 -0.87 -3.49
C SER A 131 18.12 -2.31 -3.04
N LEU A 132 19.22 -2.51 -2.31
CA LEU A 132 19.56 -3.82 -1.75
C LEU A 132 18.59 -4.25 -0.63
N ASP A 133 18.14 -3.31 0.18
CA ASP A 133 17.13 -3.58 1.22
C ASP A 133 15.82 -4.06 0.58
N GLU A 134 15.30 -3.36 -0.41
CA GLU A 134 14.04 -3.69 -1.07
C GLU A 134 14.08 -5.04 -1.80
N ILE A 135 15.24 -5.39 -2.40
CA ILE A 135 15.43 -6.73 -2.96
C ILE A 135 15.40 -7.78 -1.85
N ARG A 136 16.02 -7.51 -0.71
CA ARG A 136 15.98 -8.38 0.46
C ARG A 136 14.54 -8.54 0.98
N HIS A 137 13.80 -7.44 1.11
CA HIS A 137 12.40 -7.44 1.54
C HIS A 137 11.54 -8.32 0.64
N THR A 138 11.62 -8.10 -0.67
CA THR A 138 10.93 -8.91 -1.68
C THR A 138 11.22 -10.40 -1.53
N GLN A 139 12.50 -10.78 -1.49
CA GLN A 139 12.92 -12.18 -1.46
C GLN A 139 12.53 -12.86 -0.15
N THR A 140 12.69 -12.18 0.98
CA THR A 140 12.34 -12.74 2.29
C THR A 140 10.83 -12.97 2.39
N GLN A 141 10.02 -12.04 1.94
CA GLN A 141 8.56 -12.19 1.92
C GLN A 141 8.12 -13.34 1.00
N LEU A 142 8.72 -13.49 -0.17
CA LEU A 142 8.43 -14.63 -1.05
C LEU A 142 8.76 -15.98 -0.41
N VAL A 143 9.91 -16.07 0.27
CA VAL A 143 10.30 -17.30 0.98
C VAL A 143 9.32 -17.61 2.11
N PHE A 144 8.87 -16.61 2.85
CA PHE A 144 7.95 -16.81 3.97
C PHE A 144 6.53 -17.16 3.48
N ALA A 145 6.06 -16.53 2.43
CA ALA A 145 4.80 -16.90 1.77
C ALA A 145 4.81 -18.35 1.27
N HIS A 146 5.97 -18.84 0.83
CA HIS A 146 6.11 -20.20 0.32
C HIS A 146 5.76 -21.29 1.34
N GLU A 147 5.96 -21.05 2.62
CA GLU A 147 5.53 -21.98 3.70
C GLU A 147 4.00 -22.19 3.67
N HIS A 148 3.23 -21.14 3.43
CA HIS A 148 1.78 -21.25 3.29
C HIS A 148 1.37 -22.04 2.05
N LEU A 149 2.14 -21.93 0.94
CA LEU A 149 1.92 -22.72 -0.27
C LEU A 149 2.16 -24.23 -0.04
N GLN A 150 3.10 -24.56 0.82
CA GLN A 150 3.46 -25.96 1.08
C GLN A 150 2.67 -26.60 2.22
N ARG A 151 2.31 -25.81 3.24
CA ARG A 151 1.80 -26.32 4.53
C ARG A 151 0.46 -25.74 4.94
N GLY A 152 -0.01 -24.68 4.27
CA GLY A 152 -1.26 -24.04 4.61
C GLY A 152 -2.47 -24.84 4.19
N ARG A 153 -3.63 -24.56 4.82
CA ARG A 153 -4.92 -25.16 4.48
C ARG A 153 -5.46 -24.77 3.13
N ASP A 154 -4.95 -23.68 2.57
CA ASP A 154 -5.43 -23.08 1.33
C ASP A 154 -4.26 -22.62 0.43
N PRO A 155 -3.41 -23.58 -0.01
CA PRO A 155 -2.22 -23.25 -0.77
C PRO A 155 -2.57 -22.60 -2.12
N GLU A 156 -3.67 -22.97 -2.74
CA GLU A 156 -4.07 -22.42 -4.04
C GLU A 156 -4.38 -20.93 -3.95
N GLN A 157 -5.08 -20.47 -2.92
CA GLN A 157 -5.37 -19.05 -2.74
C GLN A 157 -4.11 -18.23 -2.44
N PHE A 158 -3.14 -18.78 -1.73
CA PHE A 158 -1.83 -18.12 -1.57
C PHE A 158 -1.07 -18.00 -2.89
N ALA A 159 -1.09 -19.02 -3.72
CA ALA A 159 -0.52 -18.97 -5.06
C ALA A 159 -1.20 -17.88 -5.91
N TRP A 160 -2.51 -17.80 -5.88
CA TRP A 160 -3.27 -16.76 -6.55
C TRP A 160 -3.01 -15.37 -5.99
N ALA A 161 -2.86 -15.21 -4.69
CA ALA A 161 -2.50 -13.93 -4.09
C ALA A 161 -1.19 -13.39 -4.70
N GLN A 162 -0.17 -14.23 -4.81
CA GLN A 162 1.10 -13.85 -5.44
C GLN A 162 0.96 -13.54 -6.95
N TYR A 163 0.07 -14.22 -7.63
CA TYR A 163 -0.19 -14.00 -9.05
C TYR A 163 -1.14 -12.83 -9.32
N GLY A 164 -1.97 -12.47 -8.36
CA GLY A 164 -3.08 -11.52 -8.49
C GLY A 164 -2.68 -10.17 -9.10
N ASN A 165 -1.49 -9.67 -8.78
CA ASN A 165 -0.98 -8.41 -9.35
C ASN A 165 -0.81 -8.43 -10.89
N ARG A 166 -0.85 -9.59 -11.52
CA ARG A 166 -0.81 -9.74 -12.98
C ARG A 166 -2.20 -9.71 -13.62
N THR A 167 -3.25 -9.76 -12.82
CA THR A 167 -4.63 -9.76 -13.31
C THR A 167 -5.15 -8.36 -13.56
N ASN A 168 -6.29 -8.25 -14.24
CA ASN A 168 -6.97 -6.97 -14.49
C ASN A 168 -8.08 -6.70 -13.48
N ASN A 169 -8.06 -7.36 -12.32
CA ASN A 169 -8.97 -7.07 -11.23
C ASN A 169 -8.77 -5.62 -10.73
N TRP A 170 -9.84 -4.89 -10.46
CA TRP A 170 -9.75 -3.48 -10.10
C TRP A 170 -9.01 -3.25 -8.77
N VAL A 171 -9.09 -4.17 -7.80
CA VAL A 171 -8.31 -4.09 -6.56
C VAL A 171 -6.82 -4.17 -6.86
N ASN A 172 -6.41 -5.14 -7.70
CA ASN A 172 -5.02 -5.28 -8.10
C ASN A 172 -4.53 -4.12 -8.95
N LEU A 173 -5.41 -3.59 -9.82
CA LEU A 173 -5.09 -2.39 -10.60
C LEU A 173 -4.84 -1.19 -9.69
N SER A 174 -5.61 -1.04 -8.61
CA SER A 174 -5.38 0.01 -7.61
C SER A 174 -4.00 -0.14 -6.94
N VAL A 175 -3.64 -1.35 -6.53
CA VAL A 175 -2.32 -1.66 -5.96
C VAL A 175 -1.22 -1.37 -6.98
N ARG A 176 -1.37 -1.85 -8.24
CA ARG A 176 -0.39 -1.56 -9.31
C ARG A 176 -0.25 -0.06 -9.59
N HIS A 177 -1.33 0.71 -9.58
CA HIS A 177 -1.27 2.15 -9.77
C HIS A 177 -0.41 2.85 -8.72
N THR A 178 -0.43 2.38 -7.48
CA THR A 178 0.45 2.92 -6.45
C THR A 178 1.93 2.71 -6.81
N PHE A 179 2.29 1.55 -7.37
CA PHE A 179 3.67 1.28 -7.81
C PHE A 179 4.02 2.04 -9.07
N GLU A 180 3.11 2.05 -10.04
CA GLU A 180 3.29 2.77 -11.29
C GLU A 180 3.44 4.26 -11.04
N ASP A 181 2.77 4.82 -10.04
CA ASP A 181 2.94 6.21 -9.62
C ASP A 181 4.37 6.49 -9.12
N ILE A 182 4.91 5.60 -8.29
CA ILE A 182 6.29 5.69 -7.80
C ILE A 182 7.28 5.54 -8.98
N GLU A 183 7.07 4.54 -9.82
CA GLU A 183 7.92 4.27 -10.97
C GLU A 183 7.83 5.35 -12.05
N HIS A 184 6.66 5.94 -12.26
CA HIS A 184 6.46 7.03 -13.21
C HIS A 184 7.14 8.32 -12.75
N THR A 185 7.30 8.54 -11.46
CA THR A 185 8.05 9.67 -10.91
C THR A 185 9.54 9.46 -11.18
N ARG A 186 10.00 9.89 -12.36
CA ARG A 186 11.33 9.59 -12.88
C ARG A 186 12.46 10.35 -12.18
N CYS A 187 12.18 11.54 -11.68
CA CYS A 187 13.12 12.42 -11.01
C CYS A 187 13.54 11.86 -9.64
N ALA A 188 14.82 11.59 -9.46
CA ALA A 188 15.38 11.03 -8.23
C ALA A 188 15.05 11.88 -6.99
N ALA A 189 15.11 13.20 -7.09
CA ALA A 189 14.79 14.10 -5.99
C ALA A 189 13.30 14.05 -5.61
N ALA A 190 12.39 14.09 -6.59
CA ALA A 190 10.94 13.97 -6.32
C ALA A 190 10.58 12.59 -5.77
N THR A 191 11.18 11.53 -6.30
CA THR A 191 11.01 10.16 -5.81
C THR A 191 11.42 10.05 -4.34
N ALA A 192 12.58 10.59 -3.97
CA ALA A 192 13.05 10.57 -2.59
C ALA A 192 12.06 11.24 -1.62
N ILE A 193 11.45 12.36 -2.02
CA ILE A 193 10.43 13.06 -1.21
C ILE A 193 9.19 12.19 -1.04
N MET A 194 8.66 11.63 -2.14
CA MET A 194 7.44 10.83 -2.10
C MET A 194 7.63 9.54 -1.30
N THR A 195 8.77 8.86 -1.46
CA THR A 195 9.15 7.70 -0.66
C THR A 195 9.25 8.06 0.82
N SER A 196 9.86 9.19 1.17
CA SER A 196 9.97 9.62 2.57
C SER A 196 8.60 9.83 3.23
N VAL A 197 7.63 10.43 2.53
CA VAL A 197 6.27 10.58 3.06
C VAL A 197 5.62 9.21 3.29
N PHE A 198 5.79 8.29 2.34
CA PHE A 198 5.31 6.92 2.47
C PHE A 198 5.91 6.21 3.69
N GLU A 199 7.25 6.25 3.84
CA GLU A 199 7.98 5.54 4.89
C GLU A 199 7.75 6.13 6.29
N VAL A 200 7.63 7.44 6.41
CA VAL A 200 7.39 8.08 7.72
C VAL A 200 5.98 7.80 8.23
N THR A 201 5.01 7.60 7.35
CA THR A 201 3.60 7.51 7.71
C THR A 201 3.04 6.09 7.59
N PHE A 202 2.94 5.58 6.37
CA PHE A 202 2.09 4.43 6.06
C PHE A 202 2.78 3.08 6.23
N THR A 203 4.10 2.98 6.14
CA THR A 203 4.80 1.75 6.50
C THR A 203 4.62 1.43 7.98
N ASN A 204 4.44 2.43 8.85
CA ASN A 204 4.14 2.22 10.26
C ASN A 204 2.81 1.49 10.49
N LEU A 205 1.78 1.73 9.66
CA LEU A 205 0.55 0.94 9.70
C LEU A 205 0.84 -0.54 9.42
N GLN A 206 1.64 -0.80 8.42
CA GLN A 206 1.95 -2.16 8.00
C GLN A 206 2.92 -2.83 8.99
N PHE A 207 3.99 -2.16 9.39
CA PHE A 207 5.09 -2.79 10.11
C PHE A 207 4.99 -2.68 11.63
N ILE A 208 4.24 -1.76 12.17
CA ILE A 208 4.02 -1.64 13.61
C ILE A 208 2.65 -2.22 13.99
N ALA A 209 1.55 -1.73 13.40
CA ALA A 209 0.22 -2.17 13.78
C ALA A 209 0.03 -3.67 13.48
N LEU A 210 0.31 -4.12 12.25
CA LEU A 210 0.16 -5.55 11.92
C LEU A 210 1.18 -6.45 12.61
N ALA A 211 2.36 -5.96 13.00
CA ALA A 211 3.28 -6.75 13.81
C ALA A 211 2.73 -7.03 15.22
N ALA A 212 2.06 -6.03 15.82
CA ALA A 212 1.39 -6.19 17.09
C ALA A 212 0.25 -7.20 16.98
N ASP A 213 -0.60 -7.07 15.97
CA ASP A 213 -1.71 -7.99 15.70
C ASP A 213 -1.21 -9.41 15.41
N ALA A 214 -0.15 -9.55 14.62
CA ALA A 214 0.49 -10.84 14.35
C ALA A 214 0.97 -11.53 15.62
N THR A 215 1.64 -10.78 16.49
CA THR A 215 2.12 -11.32 17.77
C THR A 215 0.97 -11.84 18.62
N LYS A 216 -0.14 -11.12 18.66
CA LYS A 216 -1.36 -11.53 19.39
C LYS A 216 -2.09 -12.69 18.72
N ALA A 217 -2.09 -12.76 17.39
CA ALA A 217 -2.62 -13.89 16.64
C ALA A 217 -1.75 -15.15 16.75
N GLY A 218 -0.59 -15.05 17.39
CA GLY A 218 0.39 -16.16 17.51
C GLY A 218 1.26 -16.35 16.26
N ASP A 219 1.17 -15.42 15.30
CA ASP A 219 2.01 -15.44 14.10
C ASP A 219 3.33 -14.72 14.33
N HIS A 220 4.19 -15.35 15.09
CA HIS A 220 5.52 -14.82 15.38
C HIS A 220 6.44 -14.78 14.14
N VAL A 221 6.14 -15.57 13.11
CA VAL A 221 6.89 -15.54 11.84
C VAL A 221 6.63 -14.24 11.12
N PHE A 222 5.37 -13.91 10.91
CA PHE A 222 4.99 -12.67 10.25
C PHE A 222 5.44 -11.45 11.07
N ALA A 223 5.24 -11.47 12.39
CA ALA A 223 5.72 -10.40 13.27
C ALA A 223 7.22 -10.16 13.13
N GLN A 224 8.03 -11.22 13.18
CA GLN A 224 9.49 -11.10 13.05
C GLN A 224 9.92 -10.67 11.64
N LEU A 225 9.24 -11.16 10.60
CA LEU A 225 9.48 -10.75 9.22
C LEU A 225 9.36 -9.25 9.06
N ILE A 226 8.19 -8.69 9.36
CA ILE A 226 7.94 -7.27 9.15
C ILE A 226 8.73 -6.37 10.09
N GLN A 227 9.03 -6.79 11.32
CA GLN A 227 9.97 -6.07 12.20
C GLN A 227 11.39 -6.02 11.62
N SER A 228 11.82 -7.07 10.94
CA SER A 228 13.14 -7.10 10.30
C SER A 228 13.25 -6.12 9.12
N ILE A 229 12.12 -5.80 8.48
CA ILE A 229 11.99 -4.82 7.39
C ILE A 229 11.94 -3.41 7.96
N GLN A 230 11.11 -3.15 8.95
CA GLN A 230 10.78 -1.82 9.45
C GLN A 230 11.99 -0.94 9.80
N SER A 231 13.09 -1.50 10.29
CA SER A 231 14.29 -0.71 10.60
C SER A 231 15.10 -0.29 9.36
N ASP A 232 14.86 -0.92 8.20
CA ASP A 232 15.41 -0.46 6.92
C ASP A 232 14.55 0.69 6.37
N GLU A 233 13.23 0.61 6.51
CA GLU A 233 12.29 1.65 6.12
C GLU A 233 12.55 2.97 6.87
N ALA A 234 12.89 2.89 8.16
CA ALA A 234 13.30 4.06 8.93
C ALA A 234 14.56 4.75 8.35
N ARG A 235 15.42 4.01 7.65
CA ARG A 235 16.57 4.56 6.94
C ARG A 235 16.15 5.19 5.60
N HIS A 236 15.25 4.55 4.85
CA HIS A 236 14.73 5.07 3.60
C HIS A 236 14.02 6.41 3.80
N ALA A 237 13.25 6.54 4.86
CA ALA A 237 12.62 7.80 5.26
C ALA A 237 13.64 8.95 5.39
N GLN A 238 14.84 8.70 5.92
CA GLN A 238 15.86 9.73 6.11
C GLN A 238 16.44 10.25 4.78
N ILE A 239 16.43 9.44 3.72
CA ILE A 239 16.92 9.88 2.40
C ILE A 239 16.10 11.09 1.94
N GLY A 240 14.80 10.96 1.90
CA GLY A 240 13.92 12.03 1.43
C GLY A 240 13.80 13.20 2.41
N MET A 241 13.90 12.97 3.72
CA MET A 241 13.90 14.06 4.70
C MET A 241 15.05 15.02 4.47
N GLU A 242 16.25 14.52 4.19
CA GLU A 242 17.39 15.40 3.87
C GLU A 242 17.25 16.07 2.50
N VAL A 243 16.70 15.38 1.50
CA VAL A 243 16.36 16.01 0.20
C VAL A 243 15.37 17.16 0.40
N MET A 244 14.32 16.98 1.19
CA MET A 244 13.35 18.05 1.50
C MET A 244 14.03 19.23 2.19
N ARG A 245 14.91 18.99 3.16
CA ARG A 245 15.67 20.07 3.83
C ARG A 245 16.53 20.87 2.86
N LEU A 246 17.24 20.17 1.96
CA LEU A 246 18.06 20.83 0.93
C LEU A 246 17.19 21.69 0.01
N MET A 247 16.09 21.16 -0.49
CA MET A 247 15.19 21.90 -1.37
C MET A 247 14.56 23.11 -0.70
N ILE A 248 14.13 22.98 0.56
CA ILE A 248 13.55 24.10 1.32
C ILE A 248 14.61 25.19 1.54
N ARG A 249 15.84 24.83 1.89
CA ARG A 249 16.96 25.79 2.01
C ARG A 249 17.26 26.48 0.68
N ALA A 250 17.08 25.78 -0.44
CA ALA A 250 17.24 26.33 -1.79
C ALA A 250 16.01 27.11 -2.30
N GLY A 251 15.01 27.38 -1.45
CA GLY A 251 13.84 28.18 -1.79
C GLY A 251 12.72 27.42 -2.53
N ARG A 252 12.75 26.09 -2.51
CA ARG A 252 11.76 25.20 -3.20
C ARG A 252 10.69 24.64 -2.26
N LYS A 253 10.30 25.39 -1.22
CA LYS A 253 9.33 24.95 -0.21
C LYS A 253 7.97 24.59 -0.83
N ALA A 254 7.50 25.39 -1.80
CA ALA A 254 6.19 25.17 -2.43
C ALA A 254 6.14 23.85 -3.22
N GLU A 255 7.22 23.53 -3.94
CA GLU A 255 7.33 22.28 -4.68
C GLU A 255 7.41 21.08 -3.74
N VAL A 256 8.13 21.20 -2.63
CA VAL A 256 8.18 20.16 -1.59
C VAL A 256 6.79 19.93 -0.99
N GLN A 257 6.09 21.00 -0.59
CA GLN A 257 4.74 20.92 -0.04
C GLN A 257 3.79 20.21 -0.99
N LYS A 258 3.81 20.57 -2.29
CA LYS A 258 2.98 19.92 -3.31
C LYS A 258 3.24 18.42 -3.41
N LEU A 259 4.51 17.99 -3.42
CA LEU A 259 4.86 16.57 -3.48
C LEU A 259 4.42 15.82 -2.22
N VAL A 260 4.57 16.45 -1.06
CA VAL A 260 4.08 15.90 0.22
C VAL A 260 2.57 15.72 0.20
N ASP A 261 1.82 16.72 -0.25
CA ASP A 261 0.37 16.68 -0.35
C ASP A 261 -0.09 15.54 -1.27
N ILE A 262 0.50 15.42 -2.46
CA ILE A 262 0.18 14.35 -3.41
C ILE A 262 0.48 12.96 -2.82
N SER A 263 1.68 12.80 -2.25
CA SER A 263 2.13 11.52 -1.73
C SER A 263 1.27 11.05 -0.55
N PHE A 264 0.97 11.94 0.39
CA PHE A 264 0.14 11.59 1.55
C PHE A 264 -1.24 11.08 1.10
N TRP A 265 -1.93 11.81 0.19
CA TRP A 265 -3.26 11.41 -0.27
C TRP A 265 -3.28 10.07 -0.99
N ARG A 266 -2.36 9.84 -1.91
CA ARG A 266 -2.26 8.59 -2.64
C ARG A 266 -2.09 7.39 -1.72
N ASN A 267 -1.22 7.54 -0.75
CA ASN A 267 -0.85 6.44 0.13
C ASN A 267 -1.92 6.14 1.18
N TRP A 268 -2.51 7.13 1.81
CA TRP A 268 -3.47 6.86 2.88
C TRP A 268 -4.68 6.05 2.39
N ARG A 269 -5.19 6.32 1.19
CA ARG A 269 -6.32 5.58 0.62
C ARG A 269 -5.98 4.13 0.30
N ALA A 270 -4.81 3.88 -0.26
CA ALA A 270 -4.33 2.53 -0.53
C ALA A 270 -4.20 1.72 0.78
N PHE A 271 -3.62 2.34 1.82
CA PHE A 271 -3.46 1.69 3.12
C PHE A 271 -4.76 1.56 3.90
N ALA A 272 -5.70 2.48 3.78
CA ALA A 272 -7.04 2.33 4.33
C ALA A 272 -7.75 1.10 3.74
N ALA A 273 -7.63 0.88 2.43
CA ALA A 273 -8.21 -0.28 1.76
C ALA A 273 -7.43 -1.59 2.01
N LEU A 274 -6.20 -1.55 2.48
CA LEU A 274 -5.38 -2.73 2.82
C LEU A 274 -5.34 -2.95 4.34
N THR A 275 -4.63 -2.09 5.05
CA THR A 275 -4.36 -2.24 6.49
C THR A 275 -5.58 -1.87 7.32
N GLY A 276 -6.38 -0.90 6.89
CA GLY A 276 -7.64 -0.56 7.56
C GLY A 276 -8.62 -1.73 7.58
N LEU A 277 -8.77 -2.44 6.46
CA LEU A 277 -9.59 -3.66 6.42
C LEU A 277 -9.00 -4.78 7.28
N ALA A 278 -7.68 -4.93 7.27
CA ALA A 278 -7.00 -5.92 8.08
C ALA A 278 -7.28 -5.70 9.57
N MET A 279 -7.09 -4.49 10.08
CA MET A 279 -7.26 -4.16 11.49
C MET A 279 -8.72 -4.27 11.96
N ASP A 280 -9.65 -3.72 11.20
CA ASP A 280 -11.03 -3.57 11.67
C ASP A 280 -11.95 -4.74 11.33
N TYR A 281 -11.60 -5.59 10.36
CA TYR A 281 -12.46 -6.68 9.91
C TYR A 281 -11.84 -8.08 9.94
N TYR A 282 -10.52 -8.18 9.72
CA TYR A 282 -9.87 -9.48 9.55
C TYR A 282 -9.03 -9.91 10.74
N THR A 283 -8.43 -8.99 11.49
CA THR A 283 -7.82 -9.32 12.79
C THR A 283 -8.91 -9.86 13.72
N PRO A 284 -8.71 -11.04 14.35
CA PRO A 284 -9.68 -11.60 15.29
C PRO A 284 -10.07 -10.59 16.36
N LEU A 285 -11.36 -10.51 16.69
CA LEU A 285 -11.90 -9.47 17.57
C LEU A 285 -11.17 -9.40 18.92
N GLU A 286 -10.87 -10.56 19.51
CA GLU A 286 -10.20 -10.66 20.80
C GLU A 286 -8.72 -10.21 20.74
N ARG A 287 -8.22 -9.95 19.55
CA ARG A 287 -6.84 -9.54 19.29
C ARG A 287 -6.72 -8.09 18.84
N ARG A 288 -7.85 -7.43 18.55
CA ARG A 288 -7.87 -6.01 18.16
C ARG A 288 -7.56 -5.13 19.35
N GLU A 289 -6.47 -4.41 19.29
CA GLU A 289 -6.07 -3.46 20.35
C GLU A 289 -6.57 -2.06 20.07
N HIS A 290 -6.43 -1.66 18.82
CA HIS A 290 -6.82 -0.36 18.30
C HIS A 290 -7.63 -0.54 17.02
N SER A 291 -8.55 0.37 16.77
CA SER A 291 -9.14 0.51 15.44
C SER A 291 -8.12 1.18 14.50
N PHE A 292 -8.33 1.01 13.22
CA PHE A 292 -7.54 1.71 12.20
C PHE A 292 -7.53 3.23 12.42
N LYS A 293 -8.69 3.80 12.75
CA LYS A 293 -8.82 5.24 13.03
C LYS A 293 -7.97 5.65 14.23
N GLU A 294 -8.05 4.94 15.36
CA GLU A 294 -7.26 5.23 16.56
C GLU A 294 -5.76 5.18 16.27
N PHE A 295 -5.31 4.14 15.56
CA PHE A 295 -3.89 4.04 15.21
C PHE A 295 -3.45 5.17 14.27
N MET A 296 -4.29 5.56 13.31
CA MET A 296 -4.02 6.71 12.44
C MET A 296 -3.89 8.00 13.25
N GLU A 297 -4.80 8.26 14.19
CA GLU A 297 -4.83 9.48 14.99
C GLU A 297 -3.67 9.53 15.98
N GLU A 298 -3.40 8.47 16.69
CA GLU A 298 -2.39 8.44 17.77
C GLU A 298 -0.96 8.31 17.25
N TRP A 299 -0.78 7.62 16.12
CA TRP A 299 0.54 7.31 15.62
C TRP A 299 0.88 7.99 14.30
N VAL A 300 0.13 7.72 13.23
CA VAL A 300 0.50 8.17 11.88
C VAL A 300 0.43 9.68 11.76
N ILE A 301 -0.68 10.28 12.19
CA ILE A 301 -0.88 11.72 12.16
C ILE A 301 0.15 12.43 13.06
N ALA A 302 0.39 11.90 14.26
CA ALA A 302 1.37 12.50 15.19
C ALA A 302 2.80 12.50 14.63
N GLN A 303 3.20 11.42 13.92
CA GLN A 303 4.49 11.37 13.25
C GLN A 303 4.57 12.30 12.04
N PHE A 304 3.51 12.34 11.24
CA PHE A 304 3.45 13.22 10.09
C PHE A 304 3.53 14.69 10.50
N ASP A 305 2.74 15.12 11.48
CA ASP A 305 2.79 16.47 12.03
C ASP A 305 4.18 16.86 12.54
N ARG A 306 4.86 15.92 13.22
CA ARG A 306 6.24 16.16 13.68
C ARG A 306 7.17 16.38 12.51
N SER A 307 7.07 15.54 11.48
CA SER A 307 7.90 15.66 10.27
C SER A 307 7.63 16.97 9.52
N LEU A 308 6.38 17.39 9.41
CA LEU A 308 6.01 18.68 8.84
C LEU A 308 6.60 19.85 9.65
N GLY A 309 6.47 19.80 10.99
CA GLY A 309 7.04 20.81 11.89
C GLY A 309 8.55 20.93 11.76
N ASP A 310 9.28 19.81 11.71
CA ASP A 310 10.75 19.77 11.54
C ASP A 310 11.22 20.38 10.21
N LEU A 311 10.36 20.35 9.20
CA LEU A 311 10.61 20.92 7.88
C LEU A 311 10.02 22.32 7.70
N GLY A 312 9.22 22.81 8.63
CA GLY A 312 8.46 24.04 8.51
C GLY A 312 7.40 23.99 7.40
N LEU A 313 6.88 22.80 7.10
CA LEU A 313 5.78 22.57 6.17
C LEU A 313 4.43 22.67 6.90
N GLU A 314 3.35 22.74 6.14
CA GLU A 314 2.00 22.81 6.65
C GLU A 314 1.27 21.48 6.39
N ARG A 315 0.18 21.23 7.15
CA ARG A 315 -0.74 20.14 6.82
C ARG A 315 -1.29 20.34 5.40
N PRO A 316 -1.52 19.26 4.64
CA PRO A 316 -2.14 19.34 3.33
C PRO A 316 -3.45 20.14 3.36
N TRP A 317 -3.72 20.90 2.30
CA TRP A 317 -4.90 21.76 2.21
C TRP A 317 -6.24 21.02 2.40
N TYR A 318 -6.25 19.72 2.12
CA TYR A 318 -7.42 18.85 2.19
C TYR A 318 -7.55 18.12 3.55
N TRP A 319 -6.87 18.57 4.59
CA TRP A 319 -6.78 17.86 5.86
C TRP A 319 -8.14 17.52 6.48
N ASP A 320 -9.11 18.43 6.40
CA ASP A 320 -10.47 18.20 6.93
C ASP A 320 -11.21 17.13 6.11
N ILE A 321 -10.98 17.06 4.78
CA ILE A 321 -11.53 16.00 3.92
C ILE A 321 -10.95 14.64 4.33
N PHE A 322 -9.64 14.58 4.56
CA PHE A 322 -8.96 13.38 5.04
C PHE A 322 -9.52 12.89 6.38
N LEU A 323 -9.65 13.77 7.38
CA LEU A 323 -10.19 13.43 8.70
C LEU A 323 -11.66 12.98 8.65
N ASP A 324 -12.45 13.51 7.71
CA ASP A 324 -13.81 13.03 7.49
C ASP A 324 -13.80 11.62 6.88
N GLU A 325 -13.04 11.41 5.81
CA GLU A 325 -12.95 10.12 5.12
C GLU A 325 -12.33 9.02 5.99
N LEU A 326 -11.43 9.35 6.91
CA LEU A 326 -10.84 8.40 7.86
C LEU A 326 -11.88 7.64 8.69
N LYS A 327 -13.07 8.20 8.87
CA LYS A 327 -14.15 7.60 9.65
C LYS A 327 -14.93 6.53 8.89
N TRP A 328 -14.88 6.52 7.55
CA TRP A 328 -15.80 5.71 6.76
C TRP A 328 -15.20 5.06 5.50
N PHE A 329 -14.10 5.56 4.96
CA PHE A 329 -13.63 5.16 3.64
C PHE A 329 -13.36 3.66 3.52
N HIS A 330 -12.63 3.06 4.46
CA HIS A 330 -12.32 1.63 4.43
C HIS A 330 -13.57 0.76 4.64
N HIS A 331 -14.56 1.22 5.41
CA HIS A 331 -15.85 0.52 5.54
C HIS A 331 -16.58 0.45 4.20
N GLY A 332 -16.59 1.55 3.45
CA GLY A 332 -17.13 1.60 2.10
C GLY A 332 -16.40 0.68 1.13
N GLN A 333 -15.08 0.64 1.19
CA GLN A 333 -14.26 -0.27 0.36
C GLN A 333 -14.54 -1.74 0.73
N HIS A 334 -14.69 -2.07 2.00
CA HIS A 334 -15.05 -3.43 2.44
C HIS A 334 -16.42 -3.87 1.91
N LEU A 335 -17.42 -3.02 1.98
CA LEU A 335 -18.70 -3.30 1.32
C LEU A 335 -18.55 -3.48 -0.19
N GLY A 336 -17.72 -2.67 -0.85
CA GLY A 336 -17.43 -2.77 -2.27
C GLY A 336 -16.90 -4.16 -2.65
N VAL A 337 -16.00 -4.72 -1.87
CA VAL A 337 -15.47 -6.09 -2.07
C VAL A 337 -16.60 -7.15 -2.09
N TRP A 338 -17.63 -6.96 -1.28
CA TRP A 338 -18.71 -7.94 -1.13
C TRP A 338 -19.91 -7.69 -2.04
N LEU A 339 -20.23 -6.44 -2.33
CA LEU A 339 -21.39 -6.07 -3.15
C LEU A 339 -21.07 -6.10 -4.65
N LEU A 340 -19.80 -5.98 -5.03
CA LEU A 340 -19.38 -5.98 -6.42
C LEU A 340 -18.88 -7.37 -6.80
N PRO A 341 -19.40 -7.97 -7.86
CA PRO A 341 -19.08 -9.35 -8.20
C PRO A 341 -17.59 -9.56 -8.39
N ASN A 342 -17.05 -10.52 -7.66
CA ASN A 342 -15.74 -11.12 -7.89
C ASN A 342 -14.58 -10.12 -7.99
N THR A 343 -14.50 -9.24 -7.02
CA THR A 343 -13.49 -8.17 -7.02
C THR A 343 -12.17 -8.58 -6.38
N VAL A 344 -12.12 -9.76 -5.74
CA VAL A 344 -10.91 -10.30 -5.11
C VAL A 344 -10.61 -11.72 -5.59
N TRP A 345 -9.36 -12.12 -5.53
CA TRP A 345 -8.87 -13.43 -5.97
C TRP A 345 -8.74 -14.47 -4.85
N TRP A 346 -9.15 -14.14 -3.66
CA TRP A 346 -9.25 -15.04 -2.52
C TRP A 346 -10.63 -14.96 -1.91
N ASN A 347 -10.95 -15.88 -1.02
CA ASN A 347 -12.24 -15.91 -0.34
C ASN A 347 -12.11 -15.28 1.06
N PRO A 348 -12.30 -13.96 1.23
CA PRO A 348 -12.25 -13.34 2.53
C PRO A 348 -13.44 -13.79 3.41
N PRO A 349 -13.30 -13.82 4.75
CA PRO A 349 -14.41 -14.07 5.64
C PRO A 349 -15.52 -13.06 5.44
N ALA A 350 -16.75 -13.54 5.39
CA ALA A 350 -17.92 -12.71 5.16
C ALA A 350 -18.63 -12.32 6.45
N GLY A 351 -19.32 -11.20 6.37
CA GLY A 351 -20.24 -10.74 7.41
C GLY A 351 -19.55 -10.15 8.62
N VAL A 352 -20.36 -9.68 9.53
CA VAL A 352 -19.96 -9.07 10.80
C VAL A 352 -20.76 -9.71 11.90
N THR A 353 -20.12 -10.34 12.86
CA THR A 353 -20.78 -10.96 14.02
C THR A 353 -21.37 -9.88 14.93
N PRO A 354 -22.35 -10.20 15.80
CA PRO A 354 -22.92 -9.23 16.75
C PRO A 354 -21.84 -8.54 17.61
N ALA A 355 -20.85 -9.28 18.10
CA ALA A 355 -19.77 -8.72 18.92
C ALA A 355 -18.85 -7.78 18.13
N GLU A 356 -18.53 -8.11 16.86
CA GLU A 356 -17.78 -7.21 15.99
C GLU A 356 -18.57 -5.95 15.64
N ARG A 357 -19.89 -6.09 15.48
CA ARG A 357 -20.79 -4.98 15.24
C ARG A 357 -20.84 -4.00 16.42
N ASP A 358 -20.89 -4.52 17.65
CA ASP A 358 -20.84 -3.70 18.87
C ASP A 358 -19.49 -2.97 18.95
N TRP A 359 -18.40 -3.65 18.64
CA TRP A 359 -17.06 -3.04 18.61
C TRP A 359 -16.96 -1.96 17.53
N LEU A 360 -17.44 -2.22 16.31
CA LEU A 360 -17.43 -1.24 15.21
C LEU A 360 -18.26 0.00 15.54
N GLU A 361 -19.44 -0.16 16.16
CA GLU A 361 -20.25 0.97 16.62
C GLU A 361 -19.55 1.80 17.70
N GLN A 362 -18.82 1.14 18.60
CA GLN A 362 -18.03 1.82 19.63
C GLN A 362 -16.89 2.62 19.03
N GLN A 363 -16.18 2.07 18.05
CA GLN A 363 -15.05 2.74 17.40
C GLN A 363 -15.49 3.81 16.39
N TYR A 364 -16.60 3.58 15.71
CA TYR A 364 -17.17 4.40 14.64
C TYR A 364 -18.65 4.68 14.91
N PRO A 365 -18.99 5.64 15.78
CA PRO A 365 -20.37 5.94 16.12
C PRO A 365 -21.22 6.22 14.88
N GLY A 366 -22.36 5.53 14.75
CA GLY A 366 -23.24 5.56 13.59
C GLY A 366 -22.96 4.49 12.53
N TRP A 367 -21.99 3.58 12.78
CA TRP A 367 -21.68 2.48 11.88
C TRP A 367 -22.89 1.55 11.67
N ASN A 368 -23.67 1.27 12.73
CA ASN A 368 -24.86 0.43 12.67
C ASN A 368 -25.95 0.99 11.77
N GLU A 369 -26.17 2.29 11.81
CA GLU A 369 -27.21 2.96 11.01
C GLU A 369 -26.84 3.05 9.53
N THR A 370 -25.56 3.02 9.23
CA THR A 370 -25.00 3.16 7.89
C THR A 370 -24.58 1.80 7.32
N PHE A 371 -23.39 1.37 7.57
CA PHE A 371 -22.80 0.12 7.05
C PHE A 371 -23.46 -1.13 7.64
N GLY A 372 -23.86 -1.11 8.91
CA GLY A 372 -24.47 -2.23 9.60
C GLY A 372 -25.72 -2.76 8.89
N ARG A 373 -26.56 -1.88 8.36
CA ARG A 373 -27.76 -2.27 7.59
C ARG A 373 -27.43 -3.08 6.33
N CYS A 374 -26.35 -2.70 5.63
CA CYS A 374 -25.90 -3.45 4.46
C CYS A 374 -25.37 -4.82 4.87
N TRP A 375 -24.62 -4.88 5.96
CA TRP A 375 -24.11 -6.14 6.50
C TRP A 375 -25.19 -7.06 7.03
N ASP A 376 -26.29 -6.53 7.55
CA ASP A 376 -27.46 -7.34 7.93
C ASP A 376 -28.01 -8.11 6.72
N VAL A 377 -28.14 -7.45 5.58
CA VAL A 377 -28.62 -8.09 4.33
C VAL A 377 -27.62 -9.13 3.84
N ILE A 378 -26.34 -8.79 3.80
CA ILE A 378 -25.27 -9.70 3.37
C ILE A 378 -25.25 -10.92 4.29
N THR A 379 -25.15 -10.72 5.59
CA THR A 379 -25.10 -11.82 6.58
C THR A 379 -26.32 -12.74 6.48
N LYS A 380 -27.52 -12.15 6.38
CA LYS A 380 -28.74 -12.94 6.22
C LYS A 380 -28.71 -13.80 4.96
N ASN A 381 -28.33 -13.22 3.83
CA ASN A 381 -28.26 -13.96 2.56
C ASN A 381 -27.19 -15.08 2.60
N VAL A 382 -26.05 -14.82 3.28
CA VAL A 382 -25.04 -15.84 3.51
C VAL A 382 -25.62 -17.03 4.29
N LEU A 383 -26.26 -16.76 5.43
CA LEU A 383 -26.82 -17.79 6.31
C LEU A 383 -27.97 -18.57 5.64
N ASP A 384 -28.73 -17.90 4.77
CA ASP A 384 -29.82 -18.51 4.01
C ASP A 384 -29.32 -19.28 2.75
N GLY A 385 -28.04 -19.27 2.46
CA GLY A 385 -27.47 -19.89 1.25
C GLY A 385 -27.77 -19.16 -0.07
N ASN A 386 -28.23 -17.91 -0.01
CA ASN A 386 -28.64 -17.11 -1.17
C ASN A 386 -27.47 -16.26 -1.71
N ARG A 387 -26.43 -16.90 -2.20
CA ARG A 387 -25.22 -16.19 -2.69
C ARG A 387 -25.52 -15.20 -3.81
N GLU A 388 -26.38 -15.55 -4.74
CA GLU A 388 -26.77 -14.72 -5.88
C GLU A 388 -27.41 -13.38 -5.50
N LYS A 389 -27.96 -13.27 -4.28
CA LYS A 389 -28.57 -12.04 -3.77
C LYS A 389 -27.58 -11.10 -3.06
N ILE A 390 -26.35 -11.53 -2.90
CA ILE A 390 -25.30 -10.72 -2.26
C ILE A 390 -24.64 -9.82 -3.28
N GLN A 391 -24.52 -10.33 -4.50
CA GLN A 391 -23.86 -9.61 -5.59
C GLN A 391 -24.83 -8.64 -6.24
N LEU A 392 -24.38 -7.40 -6.43
CA LEU A 392 -25.12 -6.44 -7.23
C LEU A 392 -24.80 -6.68 -8.71
N GLU A 393 -25.82 -6.71 -9.56
CA GLU A 393 -25.68 -6.73 -11.02
C GLU A 393 -25.33 -5.34 -11.57
N ILE A 394 -24.43 -4.65 -10.89
CA ILE A 394 -23.94 -3.33 -11.29
C ILE A 394 -22.42 -3.30 -11.26
N PHE A 395 -21.85 -2.44 -12.08
CA PHE A 395 -20.42 -2.18 -12.05
C PHE A 395 -20.11 -0.98 -11.14
N PRO A 396 -18.99 -1.02 -10.41
CA PRO A 396 -18.56 0.14 -9.66
C PRO A 396 -18.12 1.25 -10.62
N ILE A 397 -18.38 2.50 -10.25
CA ILE A 397 -17.65 3.60 -10.85
C ILE A 397 -16.25 3.60 -10.25
N ILE A 398 -15.25 3.56 -11.11
CA ILE A 398 -13.85 3.49 -10.72
C ILE A 398 -13.21 4.87 -10.85
N CYS A 399 -12.52 5.28 -9.82
CA CYS A 399 -11.76 6.52 -9.81
C CYS A 399 -10.65 6.50 -10.89
N HIS A 400 -10.60 7.53 -11.73
CA HIS A 400 -9.60 7.62 -12.80
C HIS A 400 -8.19 7.99 -12.31
N MET A 401 -8.05 8.33 -11.05
CA MET A 401 -6.73 8.59 -10.44
C MET A 401 -6.22 7.37 -9.67
N SER A 402 -7.02 6.82 -8.75
CA SER A 402 -6.56 5.76 -7.84
C SER A 402 -6.92 4.33 -8.28
N ASN A 403 -7.82 4.17 -9.28
CA ASN A 403 -8.46 2.90 -9.61
C ASN A 403 -9.27 2.23 -8.49
N LEU A 404 -9.46 2.89 -7.36
CA LEU A 404 -10.36 2.40 -6.33
C LEU A 404 -11.81 2.60 -6.77
N ALA A 405 -12.69 1.71 -6.33
CA ALA A 405 -14.12 1.90 -6.49
C ALA A 405 -14.56 3.17 -5.74
N ILE A 406 -15.38 3.99 -6.39
CA ILE A 406 -15.96 5.16 -5.77
C ILE A 406 -17.07 4.68 -4.85
N THR A 407 -16.84 4.80 -3.55
CA THR A 407 -17.74 4.39 -2.48
C THR A 407 -18.19 5.61 -1.69
N GLY A 408 -19.10 5.40 -0.77
CA GLY A 408 -19.63 6.44 0.12
C GLY A 408 -20.29 5.81 1.34
N ILE A 409 -20.89 6.65 2.16
CA ILE A 409 -21.68 6.22 3.30
C ILE A 409 -23.03 5.73 2.78
N PRO A 410 -23.47 4.48 3.11
CA PRO A 410 -24.77 3.99 2.71
C PRO A 410 -25.91 4.92 3.19
N GLY A 411 -26.88 5.20 2.32
CA GLY A 411 -27.98 6.12 2.62
C GLY A 411 -27.67 7.58 2.33
N ASP A 412 -26.41 7.96 2.17
CA ASP A 412 -26.03 9.27 1.65
C ASP A 412 -26.13 9.27 0.12
N ARG A 413 -26.34 10.45 -0.46
CA ARG A 413 -26.33 10.55 -1.93
C ARG A 413 -24.90 10.37 -2.42
N PHE A 414 -24.71 9.45 -3.35
CA PHE A 414 -23.45 9.31 -4.05
C PHE A 414 -23.01 10.67 -4.61
N ARG A 415 -21.92 11.21 -4.08
CA ARG A 415 -21.37 12.52 -4.50
C ARG A 415 -20.60 12.45 -5.82
N ILE A 416 -20.67 11.34 -6.56
CA ILE A 416 -19.99 11.13 -7.83
C ILE A 416 -20.16 12.31 -8.80
N ARG A 417 -21.36 12.92 -8.82
CA ARG A 417 -21.63 14.06 -9.69
C ARG A 417 -20.83 15.30 -9.34
N ASP A 418 -20.40 15.43 -8.10
CA ASP A 418 -19.67 16.59 -7.59
C ASP A 418 -18.16 16.50 -7.87
N TYR A 419 -17.65 15.30 -8.15
CA TYR A 419 -16.22 15.04 -8.34
C TYR A 419 -15.85 14.59 -9.76
N TYR A 420 -16.65 14.83 -10.75
CA TYR A 420 -16.28 14.60 -12.14
C TYR A 420 -15.56 15.81 -12.74
N LEU A 421 -14.85 15.57 -13.83
CA LEU A 421 -14.19 16.58 -14.65
C LEU A 421 -14.38 16.24 -16.12
N ASP A 422 -14.84 17.21 -16.90
CA ASP A 422 -14.79 17.13 -18.36
C ASP A 422 -13.45 17.73 -18.82
N TYR A 423 -12.57 16.90 -19.36
CA TYR A 423 -11.22 17.28 -19.78
C TYR A 423 -10.91 16.72 -21.17
N GLU A 424 -10.50 17.58 -22.10
CA GLU A 424 -10.22 17.23 -23.51
C GLU A 424 -11.33 16.38 -24.17
N GLY A 425 -12.61 16.69 -23.91
CA GLY A 425 -13.77 16.03 -24.52
C GLY A 425 -14.16 14.69 -23.89
N ARG A 426 -13.54 14.29 -22.79
CA ARG A 426 -13.87 13.09 -22.04
C ARG A 426 -14.23 13.41 -20.60
N ARG A 427 -15.18 12.66 -20.03
CA ARG A 427 -15.54 12.75 -18.61
C ARG A 427 -14.72 11.77 -17.77
N TYR A 428 -14.16 12.29 -16.69
CA TYR A 428 -13.40 11.55 -15.70
C TYR A 428 -14.13 11.60 -14.36
N HIS A 429 -14.13 10.49 -13.62
CA HIS A 429 -14.77 10.39 -12.31
C HIS A 429 -13.71 10.19 -11.22
N PHE A 430 -13.95 10.80 -10.06
CA PHE A 430 -13.03 10.80 -8.93
C PHE A 430 -13.75 10.45 -7.64
N GLY A 431 -13.06 9.77 -6.74
CA GLY A 431 -13.58 9.41 -5.43
C GLY A 431 -13.64 10.58 -4.44
N SER A 432 -12.92 11.67 -4.75
CA SER A 432 -12.94 12.90 -3.96
C SER A 432 -12.50 14.11 -4.78
N GLU A 433 -12.66 15.29 -4.20
CA GLU A 433 -12.11 16.53 -4.76
C GLU A 433 -10.58 16.51 -4.82
N VAL A 434 -9.94 15.81 -3.90
CA VAL A 434 -8.47 15.68 -3.86
C VAL A 434 -7.96 14.82 -5.02
N ASP A 435 -8.64 13.73 -5.35
CA ASP A 435 -8.32 12.92 -6.53
C ASP A 435 -8.39 13.76 -7.81
N ARG A 436 -9.45 14.58 -7.92
CA ARG A 436 -9.62 15.52 -9.05
C ARG A 436 -8.49 16.56 -9.09
N TRP A 437 -8.10 17.08 -7.93
CA TRP A 437 -6.99 18.03 -7.83
C TRP A 437 -5.66 17.38 -8.26
N ILE A 438 -5.37 16.14 -7.83
CA ILE A 438 -4.16 15.42 -8.25
C ILE A 438 -4.15 15.20 -9.75
N PHE A 439 -5.27 14.76 -10.34
CA PHE A 439 -5.39 14.63 -11.78
C PHE A 439 -5.00 15.92 -12.51
N LEU A 440 -5.48 17.07 -12.03
CA LEU A 440 -5.19 18.39 -12.62
C LEU A 440 -3.73 18.83 -12.44
N GLN A 441 -3.00 18.27 -11.46
CA GLN A 441 -1.56 18.54 -11.33
C GLN A 441 -0.73 17.79 -12.38
N GLU A 442 -1.19 16.61 -12.82
CA GLU A 442 -0.45 15.72 -13.72
C GLU A 442 -1.38 15.05 -14.75
N PRO A 443 -2.19 15.82 -15.53
CA PRO A 443 -3.22 15.23 -16.38
C PRO A 443 -2.66 14.30 -17.45
N ALA A 444 -1.43 14.55 -17.95
CA ALA A 444 -0.78 13.69 -18.92
C ALA A 444 -0.52 12.25 -18.41
N ARG A 445 -0.46 12.06 -17.11
CA ARG A 445 -0.29 10.75 -16.49
C ARG A 445 -1.55 9.89 -16.59
N TYR A 446 -2.73 10.50 -16.52
CA TYR A 446 -4.00 9.81 -16.31
C TYR A 446 -4.95 9.87 -17.52
N LYS A 447 -4.86 10.90 -18.36
CA LYS A 447 -5.88 11.21 -19.37
C LYS A 447 -6.08 10.12 -20.44
N ASP A 448 -5.03 9.39 -20.77
CA ASP A 448 -5.07 8.36 -21.82
C ASP A 448 -5.41 6.98 -21.25
N TYR A 449 -5.40 6.82 -19.93
CA TYR A 449 -5.71 5.57 -19.29
C TYR A 449 -7.23 5.29 -19.35
N ARG A 450 -7.56 4.04 -19.72
CA ARG A 450 -8.92 3.51 -19.76
C ARG A 450 -9.06 2.50 -18.63
N ASN A 451 -9.78 2.87 -17.56
CA ASN A 451 -10.03 1.95 -16.46
C ASN A 451 -10.98 0.81 -16.87
N ILE A 452 -11.22 -0.13 -15.99
CA ILE A 452 -12.00 -1.33 -16.30
C ILE A 452 -13.45 -1.00 -16.70
N LEU A 453 -14.05 0.04 -16.11
CA LEU A 453 -15.40 0.48 -16.48
C LEU A 453 -15.42 1.10 -17.88
N ASP A 454 -14.44 1.93 -18.23
CA ASP A 454 -14.30 2.51 -19.57
C ASP A 454 -14.20 1.40 -20.62
N ARG A 455 -13.39 0.35 -20.34
CA ARG A 455 -13.19 -0.79 -21.24
C ARG A 455 -14.43 -1.67 -21.39
N TYR A 456 -15.26 -1.71 -20.36
CA TYR A 456 -16.55 -2.35 -20.46
C TYR A 456 -17.50 -1.56 -21.36
N LEU A 457 -17.57 -0.24 -21.14
CA LEU A 457 -18.49 0.65 -21.88
C LEU A 457 -18.09 0.84 -23.36
N ASP A 458 -16.81 0.82 -23.67
CA ASP A 458 -16.32 0.97 -25.07
C ASP A 458 -16.29 -0.35 -25.86
N GLY A 459 -16.70 -1.45 -25.24
CA GLY A 459 -16.76 -2.75 -25.90
C GLY A 459 -15.43 -3.50 -25.98
N THR A 460 -14.38 -3.06 -25.31
CA THR A 460 -13.10 -3.78 -25.20
C THR A 460 -13.29 -5.11 -24.45
N ILE A 461 -14.14 -5.13 -23.43
CA ILE A 461 -14.48 -6.35 -22.69
C ILE A 461 -15.61 -7.09 -23.40
N GLN A 462 -15.33 -8.33 -23.80
CA GLN A 462 -16.27 -9.19 -24.52
C GLN A 462 -16.37 -10.59 -23.89
N PRO A 463 -17.57 -11.16 -23.78
CA PRO A 463 -18.86 -10.50 -24.04
C PRO A 463 -19.13 -9.35 -23.04
N PRO A 464 -19.98 -8.35 -23.38
CA PRO A 464 -20.33 -7.24 -22.51
C PRO A 464 -21.33 -7.70 -21.43
N THR A 465 -20.95 -8.70 -20.68
CA THR A 465 -21.72 -9.39 -19.64
C THR A 465 -20.87 -9.53 -18.40
N ASN A 466 -21.50 -9.94 -17.28
CA ASN A 466 -20.79 -10.27 -16.06
C ASN A 466 -19.70 -11.35 -16.28
N GLU A 467 -20.00 -12.36 -17.10
CA GLU A 467 -19.03 -13.40 -17.47
C GLU A 467 -17.79 -12.81 -18.18
N GLY A 468 -18.00 -11.96 -19.19
CA GLY A 468 -16.90 -11.30 -19.89
C GLY A 468 -16.07 -10.39 -18.98
N PHE A 469 -16.72 -9.73 -18.01
CA PHE A 469 -16.05 -8.92 -17.02
C PHE A 469 -15.15 -9.79 -16.10
N LEU A 470 -15.66 -10.93 -15.64
CA LEU A 470 -14.88 -11.88 -14.83
C LEU A 470 -13.70 -12.47 -15.59
N GLN A 471 -13.92 -12.85 -16.88
CA GLN A 471 -12.85 -13.34 -17.73
C GLN A 471 -11.74 -12.31 -17.93
N TYR A 472 -12.11 -11.05 -18.14
CA TYR A 472 -11.14 -9.95 -18.26
C TYR A 472 -10.33 -9.74 -16.99
N MET A 473 -10.95 -9.89 -15.82
CA MET A 473 -10.28 -9.81 -14.53
C MET A 473 -9.48 -11.07 -14.16
N ALA A 474 -9.58 -12.15 -14.95
CA ALA A 474 -9.04 -13.47 -14.63
C ALA A 474 -9.58 -14.05 -13.30
N LEU A 475 -10.87 -13.85 -13.04
CA LEU A 475 -11.60 -14.33 -11.86
C LEU A 475 -12.72 -15.32 -12.22
N ASP A 476 -12.84 -15.70 -13.48
CA ASP A 476 -13.76 -16.75 -13.93
C ASP A 476 -13.21 -18.14 -13.58
N GLU A 477 -14.08 -19.12 -13.49
CA GLU A 477 -13.76 -20.51 -13.17
C GLU A 477 -12.66 -21.09 -14.09
N LYS A 478 -12.73 -20.78 -15.37
CA LYS A 478 -11.76 -21.25 -16.37
C LYS A 478 -10.35 -20.69 -16.12
N SER A 479 -10.25 -19.44 -15.75
CA SER A 479 -8.96 -18.78 -15.47
C SER A 479 -8.35 -19.26 -14.18
N TRP A 480 -9.15 -19.57 -13.18
CA TRP A 480 -8.71 -19.93 -11.85
C TRP A 480 -8.73 -21.43 -11.54
N GLY A 481 -9.44 -22.21 -12.34
CA GLY A 481 -9.56 -23.66 -12.16
C GLY A 481 -10.52 -24.09 -11.06
N ARG A 482 -11.24 -23.16 -10.45
CA ARG A 482 -12.30 -23.40 -9.48
C ARG A 482 -13.30 -22.24 -9.48
N ASP A 483 -14.46 -22.46 -8.84
CA ASP A 483 -15.47 -21.41 -8.69
C ASP A 483 -14.91 -20.20 -7.90
N ALA A 484 -14.72 -19.08 -8.59
CA ALA A 484 -14.29 -17.84 -7.98
C ALA A 484 -15.29 -17.29 -6.94
N HIS A 485 -16.52 -17.80 -6.96
CA HIS A 485 -17.58 -17.45 -6.00
C HIS A 485 -17.63 -18.34 -4.76
N ASP A 486 -16.76 -19.34 -4.65
CA ASP A 486 -16.73 -20.21 -3.47
C ASP A 486 -16.09 -19.53 -2.26
N TYR A 487 -16.81 -18.60 -1.68
CA TYR A 487 -16.39 -17.86 -0.51
C TYR A 487 -16.43 -18.72 0.75
N GLN A 488 -15.42 -18.56 1.62
CA GLN A 488 -15.36 -19.25 2.92
C GLN A 488 -16.28 -18.56 3.94
N TRP A 489 -17.55 -18.48 3.63
CA TRP A 489 -18.54 -17.80 4.45
C TRP A 489 -18.66 -18.35 5.86
N ALA A 490 -18.50 -19.65 5.93
CA ALA A 490 -18.97 -20.39 7.06
C ALA A 490 -18.07 -20.28 8.31
N ASP A 491 -16.83 -19.86 8.14
CA ASP A 491 -15.85 -19.97 9.22
C ASP A 491 -16.01 -18.91 10.30
N LYS A 492 -16.70 -17.81 10.00
CA LYS A 492 -16.95 -16.72 10.94
C LYS A 492 -18.18 -16.92 11.83
N PHE A 493 -19.09 -17.80 11.44
CA PHE A 493 -20.33 -18.06 12.16
C PHE A 493 -20.36 -19.44 12.81
N PRO A 494 -20.99 -19.61 13.99
CA PRO A 494 -21.20 -20.91 14.62
C PRO A 494 -21.85 -21.91 13.68
N ARG A 495 -21.50 -23.20 13.81
CA ARG A 495 -21.99 -24.26 12.91
C ARG A 495 -23.53 -24.39 12.90
N GLU A 496 -24.18 -24.09 14.02
CA GLU A 496 -25.63 -24.06 14.17
C GLU A 496 -26.35 -23.03 13.29
N HIS A 497 -25.63 -22.01 12.83
CA HIS A 497 -26.14 -20.99 11.93
C HIS A 497 -25.75 -21.24 10.46
N ARG A 498 -25.07 -22.36 10.18
CA ARG A 498 -24.72 -22.76 8.83
C ARG A 498 -25.86 -23.60 8.29
N THR A 499 -26.56 -23.11 7.28
CA THR A 499 -27.51 -23.95 6.55
C THR A 499 -26.76 -25.09 5.87
N SER A 500 -27.18 -26.31 6.12
CA SER A 500 -26.69 -27.54 5.53
C SER A 500 -26.86 -27.55 4.02
#